data_eacaad896cac154ae5d12bc341b1f8a1
#
_entry.id   eacaad896cac154ae5d12bc341b1f8a1
#
_cell.length_a   1.000
_cell.length_b   1.000
_cell.length_c   1.000
_cell.angle_alpha   90.00
_cell.angle_beta   90.00
_cell.angle_gamma   90.00
#
_symmetry.space_group_name_H-M   'P 1'
#
loop_
_entity.id
_entity.type
_entity.pdbx_description
1 polymer ?
#
loop_
_entity_poly.entity_id
_entity_poly.type
_entity_poly.pdbx_seq_one_letter_code
_entity_poly.pdbx_strand_id
1 'polypeptide(L)'
;MSTLEDMPMVSSIPTLDLDRLYPSGDGNPMAENTEQYRWIVLIAENLKALFAQRDDVFIGADLLWYALQHHQKVAGEPIAQAPDVMVVFQRPPGPRLSYKQWQEDGIPPQVVFEILSPSNKTTDGQGEMRRKFEFYQRHGVEEYYCYDPLAFELTGWIRQAQGSGAPDGLSALGQSPPGGSVCLATGPRLAPLSPHGSALSGVCPSR
;
A
#
# COMPACT_ATOMS: atom_id res chain seq x y z
N MET A 1 62.78 22.28 -14.99
CA MET A 1 61.59 22.91 -14.43
C MET A 1 60.43 22.58 -15.36
N SER A 2 59.75 21.52 -15.09
CA SER A 2 58.64 21.06 -15.91
C SER A 2 57.34 21.37 -15.17
N THR A 3 56.52 22.19 -15.78
CA THR A 3 55.28 22.73 -15.25
C THR A 3 54.24 21.64 -15.18
N LEU A 4 53.71 21.42 -13.99
CA LEU A 4 52.52 20.62 -13.67
C LEU A 4 51.24 21.45 -14.01
N GLU A 5 50.93 21.55 -15.29
CA GLU A 5 49.65 22.13 -15.73
C GLU A 5 49.17 21.33 -16.94
N ASP A 6 48.32 20.37 -16.71
CA ASP A 6 47.18 19.91 -17.52
C ASP A 6 46.67 18.56 -17.01
N MET A 7 46.08 18.57 -15.82
CA MET A 7 45.15 17.49 -15.47
C MET A 7 43.78 17.88 -16.01
N PRO A 8 43.12 17.08 -16.87
CA PRO A 8 41.79 17.36 -17.31
C PRO A 8 40.87 17.33 -16.09
N MET A 9 40.11 18.39 -15.91
CA MET A 9 39.02 18.45 -14.95
C MET A 9 38.12 17.24 -15.13
N VAL A 10 38.03 16.39 -14.11
CA VAL A 10 37.05 15.31 -14.06
C VAL A 10 35.67 15.97 -14.17
N SER A 11 35.07 15.81 -15.34
CA SER A 11 33.70 16.21 -15.60
C SER A 11 32.84 15.62 -14.47
N SER A 12 32.20 16.47 -13.67
CA SER A 12 31.26 16.05 -12.64
C SER A 12 30.21 15.16 -13.30
N ILE A 13 30.16 13.89 -12.88
CA ILE A 13 29.09 12.99 -13.27
C ILE A 13 27.78 13.70 -12.88
N PRO A 14 26.83 13.90 -13.80
CA PRO A 14 25.58 14.54 -13.46
C PRO A 14 24.93 13.76 -12.32
N THR A 15 24.76 14.39 -11.17
CA THR A 15 23.99 13.81 -10.07
C THR A 15 22.61 13.49 -10.64
N LEU A 16 22.26 12.22 -10.71
CA LEU A 16 20.96 11.80 -11.19
C LEU A 16 19.92 12.50 -10.29
N ASP A 17 19.07 13.32 -10.90
CA ASP A 17 17.97 13.98 -10.20
C ASP A 17 16.93 12.90 -9.85
N LEU A 18 17.07 12.34 -8.66
CA LEU A 18 16.20 11.26 -8.16
C LEU A 18 14.75 11.73 -8.01
N ASP A 19 14.52 13.00 -7.73
CA ASP A 19 13.17 13.56 -7.60
C ASP A 19 12.48 13.66 -8.96
N ARG A 20 13.26 13.86 -10.03
CA ARG A 20 12.74 13.80 -11.40
C ARG A 20 12.42 12.37 -11.85
N LEU A 21 13.20 11.40 -11.39
CA LEU A 21 12.97 9.98 -11.70
C LEU A 21 11.85 9.37 -10.86
N TYR A 22 11.70 9.83 -9.62
CA TYR A 22 10.74 9.32 -8.64
C TYR A 22 9.99 10.49 -8.01
N PRO A 23 9.07 11.13 -8.76
CA PRO A 23 8.31 12.26 -8.24
C PRO A 23 7.48 11.86 -7.01
N SER A 24 7.21 12.85 -6.15
CA SER A 24 6.42 12.65 -4.93
C SER A 24 4.90 12.61 -5.18
N GLY A 25 4.46 12.98 -6.37
CA GLY A 25 3.05 12.97 -6.77
C GLY A 25 2.90 12.60 -8.24
N ASP A 26 1.76 12.06 -8.61
CA ASP A 26 1.40 11.68 -9.98
C ASP A 26 0.66 12.79 -10.75
N GLY A 27 0.39 13.91 -10.08
CA GLY A 27 -0.35 15.06 -10.64
C GLY A 27 -1.87 14.94 -10.53
N ASN A 28 -2.38 13.86 -9.97
CA ASN A 28 -3.81 13.68 -9.70
C ASN A 28 -4.18 14.18 -8.30
N PRO A 29 -5.44 14.56 -8.06
CA PRO A 29 -5.92 14.88 -6.72
C PRO A 29 -6.03 13.60 -5.87
N MET A 30 -5.84 13.73 -4.55
CA MET A 30 -5.99 12.63 -3.58
C MET A 30 -7.34 11.91 -3.70
N ALA A 31 -8.40 12.63 -4.06
CA ALA A 31 -9.73 12.08 -4.18
C ALA A 31 -10.54 12.84 -5.24
N GLU A 32 -11.42 12.16 -5.95
CA GLU A 32 -12.31 12.74 -6.96
C GLU A 32 -13.50 13.48 -6.34
N ASN A 33 -13.86 13.13 -5.10
CA ASN A 33 -15.00 13.71 -4.40
C ASN A 33 -14.83 13.69 -2.88
N THR A 34 -15.71 14.41 -2.19
CA THR A 34 -15.63 14.60 -0.74
C THR A 34 -15.90 13.31 0.05
N GLU A 35 -16.68 12.38 -0.49
CA GLU A 35 -16.99 11.11 0.19
C GLU A 35 -15.78 10.17 0.14
N GLN A 36 -15.12 10.06 -1.01
CA GLN A 36 -13.87 9.32 -1.15
C GLN A 36 -12.80 9.88 -0.21
N TYR A 37 -12.58 11.21 -0.25
CA TYR A 37 -11.66 11.90 0.65
C TYR A 37 -11.95 11.59 2.12
N ARG A 38 -13.22 11.68 2.53
CA ARG A 38 -13.64 11.40 3.90
C ARG A 38 -13.24 10.00 4.35
N TRP A 39 -13.47 8.99 3.51
CA TRP A 39 -13.15 7.61 3.84
C TRP A 39 -11.65 7.35 3.87
N ILE A 40 -10.86 7.92 2.96
CA ILE A 40 -9.40 7.84 2.98
C ILE A 40 -8.88 8.37 4.33
N VAL A 41 -9.29 9.58 4.72
CA VAL A 41 -8.87 10.19 5.98
C VAL A 41 -9.34 9.38 7.19
N LEU A 42 -10.59 8.93 7.19
CA LEU A 42 -11.16 8.16 8.29
C LEU A 42 -10.38 6.85 8.52
N ILE A 43 -10.10 6.11 7.47
CA ILE A 43 -9.35 4.84 7.56
C ILE A 43 -7.93 5.13 8.02
N ALA A 44 -7.23 6.07 7.41
CA ALA A 44 -5.86 6.40 7.78
C ALA A 44 -5.72 6.82 9.24
N GLU A 45 -6.59 7.70 9.73
CA GLU A 45 -6.53 8.18 11.11
C GLU A 45 -6.93 7.10 12.13
N ASN A 46 -7.90 6.23 11.83
CA ASN A 46 -8.23 5.10 12.69
C ASN A 46 -7.08 4.07 12.75
N LEU A 47 -6.41 3.81 11.65
CA LEU A 47 -5.23 2.94 11.64
C LEU A 47 -4.07 3.55 12.45
N LYS A 48 -3.81 4.85 12.30
CA LYS A 48 -2.81 5.56 13.13
C LYS A 48 -3.16 5.47 14.62
N ALA A 49 -4.44 5.64 14.99
CA ALA A 49 -4.89 5.48 16.37
C ALA A 49 -4.76 4.04 16.86
N LEU A 50 -5.10 3.04 16.03
CA LEU A 50 -4.97 1.63 16.36
C LEU A 50 -3.51 1.23 16.66
N PHE A 51 -2.59 1.76 15.88
CA PHE A 51 -1.15 1.45 16.00
C PHE A 51 -0.36 2.52 16.78
N ALA A 52 -1.03 3.44 17.50
CA ALA A 52 -0.38 4.56 18.18
C ALA A 52 0.70 4.17 19.21
N GLN A 53 0.64 2.95 19.74
CA GLN A 53 1.62 2.41 20.69
C GLN A 53 2.76 1.62 20.02
N ARG A 54 2.80 1.60 18.67
CA ARG A 54 3.83 0.91 17.89
C ARG A 54 4.71 1.92 17.19
N ASP A 55 6.00 1.71 17.25
CA ASP A 55 7.04 2.51 16.58
C ASP A 55 7.55 1.86 15.29
N ASP A 56 6.98 0.72 14.93
CA ASP A 56 7.33 -0.10 13.78
C ASP A 56 6.19 -0.24 12.75
N VAL A 57 5.24 0.70 12.73
CA VAL A 57 4.13 0.70 11.75
C VAL A 57 4.03 2.05 11.06
N PHE A 58 4.20 2.05 9.76
CA PHE A 58 3.97 3.20 8.91
C PHE A 58 2.59 3.15 8.25
N ILE A 59 1.84 4.25 8.31
CA ILE A 59 0.57 4.44 7.62
C ILE A 59 0.75 5.55 6.59
N GLY A 60 0.56 5.22 5.32
CA GLY A 60 0.54 6.17 4.22
C GLY A 60 -0.88 6.34 3.66
N ALA A 61 -1.24 7.55 3.24
CA ALA A 61 -2.45 7.84 2.50
C ALA A 61 -2.11 8.63 1.25
N ASP A 62 -2.65 8.22 0.10
CA ASP A 62 -2.37 8.83 -1.21
C ASP A 62 -0.86 9.07 -1.44
N LEU A 63 -0.07 8.09 -1.09
CA LEU A 63 1.37 8.18 -1.17
C LEU A 63 1.90 7.25 -2.26
N LEU A 64 2.65 7.79 -3.23
CA LEU A 64 3.28 6.98 -4.27
C LEU A 64 4.21 5.93 -3.66
N TRP A 65 3.87 4.68 -3.87
CA TRP A 65 4.71 3.53 -3.58
C TRP A 65 5.41 3.07 -4.85
N TYR A 66 6.73 3.22 -4.85
CA TYR A 66 7.63 2.69 -5.88
C TYR A 66 8.10 1.30 -5.46
N ALA A 67 7.56 0.26 -6.09
CA ALA A 67 7.96 -1.12 -5.83
C ALA A 67 9.28 -1.48 -6.54
N LEU A 68 9.54 -0.85 -7.69
CA LEU A 68 10.70 -1.11 -8.55
C LEU A 68 11.49 0.16 -8.84
N GLN A 69 12.80 -0.01 -8.99
CA GLN A 69 13.65 1.03 -9.55
C GLN A 69 13.46 1.13 -11.07
N HIS A 70 13.77 2.29 -11.64
CA HIS A 70 13.55 2.58 -13.06
C HIS A 70 14.22 1.58 -14.01
N HIS A 71 15.40 1.08 -13.64
CA HIS A 71 16.13 0.07 -14.44
C HIS A 71 15.50 -1.34 -14.39
N GLN A 72 14.60 -1.59 -13.45
CA GLN A 72 13.87 -2.85 -13.30
C GLN A 72 12.51 -2.83 -14.02
N LYS A 73 12.19 -1.70 -14.67
CA LYS A 73 10.91 -1.51 -15.35
C LYS A 73 10.72 -2.52 -16.49
N VAL A 74 9.60 -3.22 -16.45
CA VAL A 74 9.13 -4.06 -17.54
C VAL A 74 8.21 -3.23 -18.44
N ALA A 75 8.32 -3.41 -19.76
CA ALA A 75 7.50 -2.67 -20.71
C ALA A 75 6.01 -2.94 -20.48
N GLY A 76 5.23 -1.87 -20.40
CA GLY A 76 3.78 -1.93 -20.16
C GLY A 76 3.37 -2.08 -18.68
N GLU A 77 4.33 -2.19 -17.76
CA GLU A 77 4.04 -2.31 -16.32
C GLU A 77 4.39 -1.01 -15.58
N PRO A 78 3.54 -0.56 -14.63
CA PRO A 78 3.87 0.56 -13.77
C PRO A 78 4.96 0.16 -12.76
N ILE A 79 5.85 1.09 -12.44
CA ILE A 79 6.83 0.91 -11.36
C ILE A 79 6.33 1.40 -10.01
N ALA A 80 5.22 2.13 -10.01
CA ALA A 80 4.61 2.73 -8.83
C ALA A 80 3.10 2.69 -8.91
N GLN A 81 2.46 2.71 -7.75
CA GLN A 81 1.04 2.98 -7.54
C GLN A 81 0.87 3.86 -6.31
N ALA A 82 -0.20 4.64 -6.26
CA ALA A 82 -0.63 5.37 -5.07
C ALA A 82 -1.85 4.67 -4.47
N PRO A 83 -1.69 3.85 -3.42
CA PRO A 83 -2.82 3.33 -2.67
C PRO A 83 -3.55 4.46 -1.94
N ASP A 84 -4.87 4.39 -1.87
CA ASP A 84 -5.66 5.34 -1.07
C ASP A 84 -5.22 5.31 0.41
N VAL A 85 -5.01 4.10 0.97
CA VAL A 85 -4.34 3.93 2.27
C VAL A 85 -3.47 2.67 2.24
N MET A 86 -2.28 2.75 2.81
CA MET A 86 -1.41 1.59 2.99
C MET A 86 -0.86 1.48 4.41
N VAL A 87 -0.65 0.24 4.86
CA VAL A 87 -0.01 -0.10 6.13
C VAL A 87 1.27 -0.86 5.83
N VAL A 88 2.36 -0.40 6.44
CA VAL A 88 3.66 -1.04 6.32
C VAL A 88 4.18 -1.37 7.71
N PHE A 89 4.20 -2.67 8.03
CA PHE A 89 4.79 -3.16 9.25
C PHE A 89 6.32 -3.21 9.15
N GLN A 90 7.00 -3.15 10.30
CA GLN A 90 8.45 -3.12 10.42
C GLN A 90 9.08 -1.84 9.83
N ARG A 91 8.29 -0.78 9.70
CA ARG A 91 8.75 0.54 9.27
C ARG A 91 8.32 1.60 10.27
N PRO A 92 9.26 2.46 10.72
CA PRO A 92 8.92 3.50 11.68
C PRO A 92 7.94 4.51 11.07
N PRO A 93 7.04 5.09 11.88
CA PRO A 93 6.21 6.20 11.43
C PRO A 93 7.07 7.42 11.10
N GLY A 94 6.52 8.35 10.32
CA GLY A 94 7.21 9.60 9.99
C GLY A 94 6.90 10.07 8.58
N PRO A 95 7.26 11.33 8.24
CA PRO A 95 6.96 11.90 6.94
C PRO A 95 7.80 11.25 5.82
N ARG A 96 7.16 11.00 4.69
CA ARG A 96 7.78 10.54 3.45
C ARG A 96 7.18 11.30 2.28
N LEU A 97 8.02 11.66 1.30
CA LEU A 97 7.57 12.25 0.04
C LEU A 97 7.04 11.19 -0.92
N SER A 98 7.57 9.97 -0.84
CA SER A 98 7.11 8.77 -1.53
C SER A 98 7.68 7.56 -0.79
N TYR A 99 7.05 6.39 -0.94
CA TYR A 99 7.54 5.14 -0.38
C TYR A 99 8.37 4.40 -1.44
N LYS A 100 9.69 4.49 -1.35
CA LYS A 100 10.62 3.82 -2.26
C LYS A 100 11.06 2.52 -1.60
N GLN A 101 10.48 1.40 -1.99
CA GLN A 101 10.63 0.11 -1.33
C GLN A 101 12.09 -0.30 -1.12
N TRP A 102 12.98 -0.01 -2.06
CA TRP A 102 14.42 -0.32 -1.92
C TRP A 102 15.16 0.54 -0.89
N GLN A 103 14.59 1.68 -0.47
CA GLN A 103 15.10 2.53 0.61
C GLN A 103 14.47 2.15 1.97
N GLU A 104 13.51 1.24 1.95
CA GLU A 104 12.73 0.76 3.09
C GLU A 104 12.99 -0.74 3.32
N ASP A 105 14.26 -1.17 3.20
CA ASP A 105 14.73 -2.54 3.37
C ASP A 105 14.05 -3.58 2.45
N GLY A 106 13.50 -3.14 1.32
CA GLY A 106 12.76 -3.99 0.39
C GLY A 106 11.38 -4.40 0.89
N ILE A 107 10.88 -3.81 1.98
CA ILE A 107 9.60 -4.17 2.59
C ILE A 107 8.46 -3.53 1.79
N PRO A 108 7.53 -4.30 1.22
CA PRO A 108 6.33 -3.76 0.59
C PRO A 108 5.28 -3.36 1.62
N PRO A 109 4.27 -2.55 1.27
CA PRO A 109 3.04 -2.46 2.04
C PRO A 109 2.37 -3.82 2.16
N GLN A 110 2.06 -4.24 3.39
CA GLN A 110 1.39 -5.51 3.63
C GLN A 110 -0.12 -5.38 3.49
N VAL A 111 -0.70 -4.22 3.85
CA VAL A 111 -2.14 -3.99 3.74
C VAL A 111 -2.39 -2.75 2.89
N VAL A 112 -3.33 -2.85 1.95
CA VAL A 112 -3.75 -1.77 1.06
C VAL A 112 -5.26 -1.64 1.07
N PHE A 113 -5.73 -0.39 1.11
CA PHE A 113 -7.13 -0.03 0.94
C PHE A 113 -7.29 0.85 -0.30
N GLU A 114 -8.34 0.58 -1.08
CA GLU A 114 -8.82 1.41 -2.17
C GLU A 114 -10.27 1.79 -1.91
N ILE A 115 -10.61 3.05 -2.10
CA ILE A 115 -11.95 3.61 -1.89
C ILE A 115 -12.53 3.97 -3.24
N LEU A 116 -13.57 3.28 -3.65
CA LEU A 116 -14.15 3.48 -4.97
C LEU A 116 -14.84 4.85 -5.09
N SER A 117 -14.55 5.51 -6.18
CA SER A 117 -15.31 6.66 -6.70
C SER A 117 -16.26 6.21 -7.83
N PRO A 118 -17.19 7.06 -8.27
CA PRO A 118 -18.03 6.76 -9.43
C PRO A 118 -17.24 6.45 -10.71
N SER A 119 -16.09 7.08 -10.94
CA SER A 119 -15.26 6.85 -12.12
C SER A 119 -14.70 5.43 -12.15
N ASN A 120 -14.37 4.83 -11.00
CA ASN A 120 -13.87 3.46 -10.91
C ASN A 120 -14.90 2.41 -11.39
N LYS A 121 -16.19 2.78 -11.49
CA LYS A 121 -17.27 1.92 -11.98
C LYS A 121 -17.44 1.96 -13.50
N THR A 122 -16.80 2.89 -14.19
CA THR A 122 -16.74 2.93 -15.65
C THR A 122 -15.87 1.80 -16.20
N THR A 123 -15.99 1.52 -17.49
CA THR A 123 -15.15 0.47 -18.14
C THR A 123 -13.65 0.75 -17.96
N ASP A 124 -13.26 2.01 -18.15
CA ASP A 124 -11.85 2.43 -18.00
C ASP A 124 -11.39 2.35 -16.55
N GLY A 125 -12.23 2.82 -15.61
CA GLY A 125 -11.96 2.75 -14.17
C GLY A 125 -11.85 1.31 -13.65
N GLN A 126 -12.69 0.39 -14.11
CA GLN A 126 -12.56 -1.03 -13.78
C GLN A 126 -11.24 -1.62 -14.32
N GLY A 127 -10.81 -1.19 -15.51
CA GLY A 127 -9.51 -1.55 -16.07
C GLY A 127 -8.35 -1.04 -15.21
N GLU A 128 -8.45 0.17 -14.68
CA GLU A 128 -7.47 0.75 -13.76
C GLU A 128 -7.41 0.00 -12.44
N MET A 129 -8.56 -0.25 -11.80
CA MET A 129 -8.64 -1.03 -10.56
C MET A 129 -8.04 -2.42 -10.71
N ARG A 130 -8.24 -3.06 -11.88
CA ARG A 130 -7.59 -4.35 -12.19
C ARG A 130 -6.07 -4.22 -12.24
N ARG A 131 -5.53 -3.19 -12.93
CA ARG A 131 -4.08 -2.95 -12.98
C ARG A 131 -3.48 -2.68 -11.61
N LYS A 132 -4.19 -1.92 -10.76
CA LYS A 132 -3.80 -1.70 -9.34
C LYS A 132 -3.75 -3.03 -8.59
N PHE A 133 -4.82 -3.84 -8.67
CA PHE A 133 -4.88 -5.16 -8.03
C PHE A 133 -3.72 -6.08 -8.46
N GLU A 134 -3.46 -6.18 -9.78
CA GLU A 134 -2.36 -6.98 -10.32
C GLU A 134 -0.99 -6.48 -9.82
N PHE A 135 -0.81 -5.16 -9.71
CA PHE A 135 0.39 -4.55 -9.15
C PHE A 135 0.56 -4.94 -7.68
N TYR A 136 -0.48 -4.80 -6.86
CA TYR A 136 -0.44 -5.14 -5.44
C TYR A 136 -0.17 -6.64 -5.22
N GLN A 137 -0.84 -7.47 -6.00
CA GLN A 137 -0.61 -8.92 -5.98
C GLN A 137 0.84 -9.27 -6.31
N ARG A 138 1.41 -8.67 -7.35
CA ARG A 138 2.77 -8.94 -7.83
C ARG A 138 3.83 -8.48 -6.83
N HIS A 139 3.62 -7.34 -6.19
CA HIS A 139 4.64 -6.70 -5.35
C HIS A 139 4.52 -7.00 -3.86
N GLY A 140 3.74 -8.01 -3.46
CA GLY A 140 3.84 -8.58 -2.13
C GLY A 140 2.82 -8.06 -1.12
N VAL A 141 1.75 -7.37 -1.55
CA VAL A 141 0.64 -7.03 -0.66
C VAL A 141 0.02 -8.32 -0.10
N GLU A 142 -0.16 -8.38 1.20
CA GLU A 142 -0.72 -9.54 1.90
C GLU A 142 -2.24 -9.44 2.03
N GLU A 143 -2.76 -8.22 2.24
CA GLU A 143 -4.19 -7.95 2.39
C GLU A 143 -4.59 -6.74 1.51
N TYR A 144 -5.60 -6.92 0.67
CA TYR A 144 -6.15 -5.86 -0.17
C TYR A 144 -7.63 -5.70 0.10
N TYR A 145 -8.06 -4.48 0.36
CA TYR A 145 -9.44 -4.13 0.63
C TYR A 145 -9.92 -3.06 -0.32
N CYS A 146 -11.10 -3.26 -0.91
CA CYS A 146 -11.77 -2.31 -1.79
C CYS A 146 -13.13 -1.96 -1.19
N TYR A 147 -13.34 -0.69 -0.88
CA TYR A 147 -14.58 -0.20 -0.27
C TYR A 147 -15.34 0.70 -1.23
N ASP A 148 -16.61 0.39 -1.46
CA ASP A 148 -17.56 1.22 -2.19
C ASP A 148 -18.45 1.97 -1.21
N PRO A 149 -18.22 3.28 -1.00
CA PRO A 149 -19.01 4.06 -0.04
C PRO A 149 -20.45 4.31 -0.49
N LEU A 150 -20.76 4.22 -1.79
CA LEU A 150 -22.11 4.41 -2.31
C LEU A 150 -22.95 3.15 -2.20
N ALA A 151 -22.34 1.98 -2.37
CA ALA A 151 -23.01 0.69 -2.20
C ALA A 151 -22.94 0.16 -0.77
N PHE A 152 -22.07 0.74 0.08
CA PHE A 152 -21.74 0.23 1.41
C PHE A 152 -21.19 -1.19 1.36
N GLU A 153 -20.39 -1.49 0.33
CA GLU A 153 -19.80 -2.80 0.11
C GLU A 153 -18.30 -2.77 0.37
N LEU A 154 -17.82 -3.74 1.14
CA LEU A 154 -16.40 -4.00 1.35
C LEU A 154 -16.06 -5.36 0.75
N THR A 155 -15.10 -5.36 -0.15
CA THR A 155 -14.53 -6.58 -0.73
C THR A 155 -13.08 -6.70 -0.27
N GLY A 156 -12.64 -7.92 0.08
CA GLY A 156 -11.27 -8.15 0.54
C GLY A 156 -10.62 -9.36 -0.10
N TRP A 157 -9.30 -9.33 -0.17
CA TRP A 157 -8.45 -10.43 -0.63
C TRP A 157 -7.29 -10.60 0.33
N ILE A 158 -6.95 -11.84 0.62
CA ILE A 158 -5.80 -12.20 1.46
C ILE A 158 -4.87 -13.09 0.66
N ARG A 159 -3.56 -12.85 0.78
CA ARG A 159 -2.55 -13.71 0.20
C ARG A 159 -2.51 -15.03 0.94
N GLN A 160 -2.73 -16.10 0.21
CA GLN A 160 -2.61 -17.43 0.78
C GLN A 160 -1.15 -17.87 0.82
N ALA A 161 -0.72 -18.39 1.96
CA ALA A 161 0.59 -19.03 2.06
C ALA A 161 0.62 -20.27 1.16
N GLN A 162 1.69 -20.45 0.40
CA GLN A 162 1.84 -21.58 -0.53
C GLN A 162 1.73 -22.93 0.20
N GLY A 163 0.63 -23.63 -0.05
CA GLY A 163 0.62 -25.09 -0.02
C GLY A 163 1.15 -25.57 -1.37
N SER A 164 2.02 -26.57 -1.38
CA SER A 164 2.72 -27.08 -2.55
C SER A 164 1.76 -27.30 -3.75
N GLY A 165 1.80 -26.38 -4.76
CA GLY A 165 1.14 -26.55 -6.04
C GLY A 165 0.16 -25.48 -6.50
N ALA A 166 -0.19 -24.46 -5.69
CA ALA A 166 -1.03 -23.35 -6.12
C ALA A 166 -0.17 -22.11 -6.46
N PRO A 167 -0.55 -21.30 -7.48
CA PRO A 167 0.14 -20.05 -7.74
C PRO A 167 -0.01 -19.10 -6.56
N ASP A 168 1.09 -18.45 -6.18
CA ASP A 168 1.12 -17.40 -5.15
C ASP A 168 0.20 -16.24 -5.58
N GLY A 169 -0.82 -15.92 -4.79
CA GLY A 169 -1.77 -14.87 -5.16
C GLY A 169 -2.77 -14.52 -4.07
N LEU A 170 -3.42 -13.37 -4.27
CA LEU A 170 -4.51 -12.91 -3.41
C LEU A 170 -5.79 -13.68 -3.74
N SER A 171 -6.39 -14.29 -2.73
CA SER A 171 -7.68 -14.98 -2.83
C SER A 171 -8.78 -14.15 -2.18
N ALA A 172 -9.95 -14.08 -2.83
CA ALA A 172 -11.08 -13.30 -2.32
C ALA A 172 -11.57 -13.85 -0.96
N LEU A 173 -11.74 -12.93 -0.01
CA LEU A 173 -12.58 -13.17 1.15
C LEU A 173 -14.04 -13.11 0.69
N GLY A 174 -14.90 -14.01 1.19
CA GLY A 174 -16.32 -13.98 0.85
C GLY A 174 -16.90 -12.57 1.07
N GLN A 175 -17.80 -12.13 0.19
CA GLN A 175 -18.48 -10.84 0.32
C GLN A 175 -19.23 -10.79 1.65
N SER A 176 -19.00 -9.74 2.43
CA SER A 176 -19.83 -9.47 3.62
C SER A 176 -21.19 -8.93 3.17
N PRO A 177 -22.31 -9.44 3.69
CA PRO A 177 -23.63 -8.88 3.42
C PRO A 177 -23.71 -7.43 3.94
N PRO A 178 -24.53 -6.57 3.33
CA PRO A 178 -24.72 -5.19 3.79
C PRO A 178 -25.15 -5.17 5.25
N GLY A 179 -24.40 -4.46 6.10
CA GLY A 179 -24.65 -4.36 7.55
C GLY A 179 -23.88 -5.37 8.42
N GLY A 180 -23.07 -6.25 7.84
CA GLY A 180 -22.23 -7.19 8.60
C GLY A 180 -20.94 -6.52 9.12
N SER A 181 -20.63 -6.74 10.40
CA SER A 181 -19.31 -6.42 10.94
C SER A 181 -18.27 -7.28 10.22
N VAL A 182 -17.33 -6.63 9.55
CA VAL A 182 -16.16 -7.31 8.98
C VAL A 182 -15.28 -7.74 10.15
N CYS A 183 -15.26 -9.04 10.46
CA CYS A 183 -14.18 -9.58 11.25
C CYS A 183 -12.94 -9.54 10.36
N LEU A 184 -12.06 -8.56 10.58
CA LEU A 184 -10.71 -8.61 10.04
C LEU A 184 -10.12 -9.94 10.52
N ALA A 185 -9.82 -10.83 9.58
CA ALA A 185 -9.10 -12.04 9.91
C ALA A 185 -7.74 -11.59 10.47
N THR A 186 -7.64 -11.63 11.80
CA THR A 186 -6.40 -11.33 12.48
C THR A 186 -5.44 -12.48 12.17
N GLY A 187 -4.68 -12.32 11.09
CA GLY A 187 -3.47 -13.09 10.90
C GLY A 187 -2.56 -12.88 12.12
N PRO A 188 -1.57 -13.74 12.37
CA PRO A 188 -0.74 -13.71 13.59
C PRO A 188 -0.02 -12.38 13.83
N ARG A 189 -0.10 -11.42 12.92
CA ARG A 189 0.51 -10.08 13.03
C ARG A 189 -0.42 -8.98 13.57
N LEU A 190 -1.73 -9.23 13.62
CA LEU A 190 -2.74 -8.26 14.06
C LEU A 190 -3.37 -8.60 15.43
N ALA A 191 -2.79 -9.52 16.18
CA ALA A 191 -3.26 -9.80 17.54
C ALA A 191 -3.15 -8.52 18.39
N PRO A 192 -4.25 -8.02 19.01
CA PRO A 192 -4.17 -6.89 19.91
C PRO A 192 -3.28 -7.29 21.10
N LEU A 193 -2.29 -6.46 21.38
CA LEU A 193 -1.52 -6.57 22.60
C LEU A 193 -2.47 -6.26 23.78
N SER A 194 -2.89 -7.26 24.51
CA SER A 194 -3.57 -7.07 25.79
C SER A 194 -2.61 -6.38 26.75
N PRO A 195 -3.03 -5.33 27.48
CA PRO A 195 -2.21 -4.69 28.50
C PRO A 195 -1.92 -5.60 29.72
N HIS A 196 -2.53 -6.76 29.81
CA HIS A 196 -2.27 -7.79 30.82
C HIS A 196 -2.33 -9.17 30.15
N GLY A 197 -1.18 -9.74 29.86
CA GLY A 197 -0.81 -11.07 29.38
C GLY A 197 -1.78 -12.27 29.45
N SER A 198 -3.02 -12.11 29.05
CA SER A 198 -4.00 -13.18 28.96
C SER A 198 -4.56 -13.23 27.54
N ALA A 199 -4.28 -14.31 26.83
CA ALA A 199 -4.87 -14.59 25.54
C ALA A 199 -6.41 -14.73 25.69
N LEU A 200 -7.15 -13.79 25.11
CA LEU A 200 -8.59 -13.95 24.95
C LEU A 200 -8.84 -14.81 23.71
N SER A 201 -9.21 -16.07 23.94
CA SER A 201 -9.79 -16.94 22.92
C SER A 201 -11.18 -16.39 22.57
N GLY A 202 -11.26 -15.63 21.48
CA GLY A 202 -12.52 -15.10 20.95
C GLY A 202 -13.32 -16.20 20.29
N VAL A 203 -14.23 -16.81 21.01
CA VAL A 203 -15.32 -17.63 20.43
C VAL A 203 -16.31 -16.65 19.82
N CYS A 204 -16.52 -16.72 18.51
CA CYS A 204 -17.58 -16.03 17.81
C CYS A 204 -18.90 -16.74 18.16
N PRO A 205 -19.90 -16.09 18.77
CA PRO A 205 -21.19 -16.74 19.00
C PRO A 205 -21.95 -16.84 17.68
N SER A 206 -22.30 -18.06 17.33
CA SER A 206 -23.23 -18.39 16.25
C SER A 206 -24.62 -17.81 16.55
N ARG A 207 -25.09 -16.91 15.66
CA ARG A 207 -26.49 -16.74 15.28
C ARG A 207 -26.59 -16.26 13.86
#